data_b2737dfa4149ef7c4624e49c08bf7505
#
_entry.id   b2737dfa4149ef7c4624e49c08bf7505
#
_cell.length_a   1.000
_cell.length_b   1.000
_cell.length_c   1.000
_cell.angle_alpha   90.00
_cell.angle_beta   90.00
_cell.angle_gamma   90.00
#
_symmetry.space_group_name_H-M   'P 1'
#
loop_
_entity.id
_entity.type
_entity.pdbx_description
1 polymer ?
#
loop_
_entity_poly.entity_id
_entity_poly.type
_entity_poly.pdbx_seq_one_letter_code
_entity_poly.pdbx_strand_id
1 'polypeptide(L)'
;MSAATPETPKPTPFTTGRPRLHIGQLAIDQLTFEDAVQQIGRLVDLHQGGYVFTANVDHVVLAEDNVQFREAYSRATISVVDGMPIVWASKAMDVTLPERIAGSDLILPLMKLGAERKWRVFLLGAGPGVAAKVAKQVKDTYGVEVVGWDSPMVKTDGGDAQNDPIVAKIREKDPHLLFVALGSPKQEVWISQVAGKLGPTVAIGIGAGFDFIAGTAKRAPQWISKAGFEWLYRLVNEPKRLWRRYILNDSRFATILVREFWQRTGGKSE
;
A
#
# COMPACT_ATOMS: atom_id res chain seq x y z
N MET A 1 -3.99 25.26 45.05
CA MET A 1 -2.85 24.68 44.34
C MET A 1 -3.40 23.54 43.48
N SER A 2 -3.61 23.81 42.20
CA SER A 2 -4.12 22.79 41.25
C SER A 2 -2.93 21.95 40.78
N ALA A 3 -2.94 20.66 41.08
CA ALA A 3 -1.93 19.72 40.62
C ALA A 3 -2.14 19.49 39.10
N ALA A 4 -1.17 19.90 38.29
CA ALA A 4 -1.13 19.60 36.88
C ALA A 4 -1.01 18.07 36.70
N THR A 5 -1.98 17.47 36.07
CA THR A 5 -1.94 16.06 35.65
C THR A 5 -0.73 15.88 34.71
N PRO A 6 0.19 14.93 34.96
CA PRO A 6 1.32 14.73 34.06
C PRO A 6 0.80 14.32 32.66
N GLU A 7 1.14 15.13 31.63
CA GLU A 7 0.89 14.76 30.22
C GLU A 7 1.62 13.44 29.95
N THR A 8 0.86 12.43 29.59
CA THR A 8 1.43 11.19 29.05
C THR A 8 2.26 11.53 27.82
N PRO A 9 3.53 11.12 27.73
CA PRO A 9 4.37 11.42 26.59
C PRO A 9 3.70 10.89 25.32
N LYS A 10 3.56 11.76 24.30
CA LYS A 10 3.04 11.35 22.99
C LYS A 10 3.91 10.21 22.47
N PRO A 11 3.32 9.11 22.00
CA PRO A 11 4.09 7.98 21.49
C PRO A 11 5.01 8.46 20.35
N THR A 12 6.26 8.04 20.39
CA THR A 12 7.23 8.34 19.32
C THR A 12 6.69 7.81 17.99
N PRO A 13 6.65 8.62 16.92
CA PRO A 13 6.16 8.17 15.63
C PRO A 13 6.92 6.93 15.16
N PHE A 14 6.20 5.95 14.60
CA PHE A 14 6.83 4.78 14.02
C PHE A 14 7.77 5.19 12.88
N THR A 15 8.94 4.58 12.84
CA THR A 15 9.89 4.70 11.74
C THR A 15 10.49 3.35 11.40
N THR A 16 10.72 3.09 10.13
CA THR A 16 11.41 1.90 9.66
C THR A 16 12.89 1.89 10.01
N GLY A 17 13.42 3.04 10.44
CA GLY A 17 14.86 3.24 10.67
C GLY A 17 15.70 3.22 9.38
N ARG A 18 15.06 3.16 8.22
CA ARG A 18 15.71 3.17 6.90
C ARG A 18 15.52 4.52 6.21
N PRO A 19 16.47 4.96 5.38
CA PRO A 19 16.29 6.15 4.58
C PRO A 19 15.18 5.96 3.55
N ARG A 20 14.51 7.06 3.18
CA ARG A 20 13.54 7.07 2.09
C ARG A 20 14.17 7.63 0.82
N LEU A 21 13.94 6.95 -0.28
CA LEU A 21 14.28 7.45 -1.61
C LEU A 21 13.09 8.23 -2.17
N HIS A 22 13.36 9.46 -2.62
CA HIS A 22 12.37 10.24 -3.35
C HIS A 22 12.45 9.93 -4.85
N ILE A 23 11.32 9.60 -5.46
CA ILE A 23 11.14 9.47 -6.91
C ILE A 23 9.91 10.27 -7.29
N GLY A 24 10.09 11.37 -8.02
CA GLY A 24 9.07 12.38 -8.19
C GLY A 24 8.60 12.90 -6.82
N GLN A 25 7.32 12.90 -6.60
CA GLN A 25 6.71 13.36 -5.36
C GLN A 25 6.56 12.27 -4.28
N LEU A 26 7.02 11.05 -4.54
CA LEU A 26 6.84 9.92 -3.63
C LEU A 26 8.11 9.60 -2.85
N ALA A 27 7.95 9.39 -1.53
CA ALA A 27 9.00 8.91 -0.65
C ALA A 27 8.83 7.40 -0.43
N ILE A 28 9.85 6.60 -0.75
CA ILE A 28 9.82 5.13 -0.75
C ILE A 28 10.86 4.60 0.23
N ASP A 29 10.44 3.75 1.15
CA ASP A 29 11.32 3.10 2.12
C ASP A 29 12.20 2.03 1.44
N GLN A 30 13.50 2.02 1.77
CA GLN A 30 14.48 1.08 1.22
C GLN A 30 14.45 -0.24 2.01
N LEU A 31 13.41 -1.05 1.78
CA LEU A 31 13.20 -2.31 2.48
C LEU A 31 13.33 -3.49 1.52
N THR A 32 13.83 -4.62 2.04
CA THR A 32 13.61 -5.93 1.42
C THR A 32 12.18 -6.40 1.68
N PHE A 33 11.74 -7.43 0.96
CA PHE A 33 10.42 -8.01 1.19
C PHE A 33 10.27 -8.52 2.63
N GLU A 34 11.28 -9.18 3.13
CA GLU A 34 11.29 -9.68 4.50
C GLU A 34 11.28 -8.55 5.53
N ASP A 35 12.13 -7.52 5.34
CA ASP A 35 12.11 -6.31 6.17
C ASP A 35 10.70 -5.68 6.19
N ALA A 36 10.04 -5.57 5.03
CA ALA A 36 8.70 -4.98 4.93
C ALA A 36 7.67 -5.79 5.75
N VAL A 37 7.67 -7.12 5.62
CA VAL A 37 6.79 -7.99 6.43
C VAL A 37 7.04 -7.81 7.91
N GLN A 38 8.30 -7.79 8.34
CA GLN A 38 8.69 -7.61 9.74
C GLN A 38 8.34 -6.22 10.27
N GLN A 39 8.58 -5.15 9.50
CA GLN A 39 8.26 -3.78 9.92
C GLN A 39 6.75 -3.56 10.00
N ILE A 40 5.97 -4.12 9.06
CA ILE A 40 4.51 -4.08 9.13
C ILE A 40 4.03 -4.87 10.37
N GLY A 41 4.60 -6.05 10.60
CA GLY A 41 4.29 -6.83 11.80
C GLY A 41 4.57 -6.06 13.09
N ARG A 42 5.72 -5.40 13.17
CA ARG A 42 6.06 -4.55 14.31
C ARG A 42 5.08 -3.38 14.47
N LEU A 43 4.69 -2.73 13.37
CA LEU A 43 3.73 -1.62 13.39
C LEU A 43 2.38 -2.08 13.95
N VAL A 44 1.91 -3.27 13.56
CA VAL A 44 0.67 -3.87 14.08
C VAL A 44 0.79 -4.15 15.59
N ASP A 45 1.89 -4.77 16.03
CA ASP A 45 2.08 -5.13 17.43
C ASP A 45 2.22 -3.92 18.37
N LEU A 46 2.69 -2.78 17.86
CA LEU A 46 2.79 -1.54 18.63
C LEU A 46 1.44 -0.87 18.88
N HIS A 47 0.36 -1.31 18.23
CA HIS A 47 -0.99 -0.72 18.35
C HIS A 47 -1.03 0.82 18.18
N GLN A 48 -0.16 1.35 17.31
CA GLN A 48 -0.09 2.80 17.04
C GLN A 48 -0.95 3.22 15.85
N GLY A 49 -1.51 2.25 15.10
CA GLY A 49 -2.16 2.52 13.84
C GLY A 49 -1.17 2.91 12.75
N GLY A 50 -1.69 3.38 11.63
CA GLY A 50 -0.90 3.79 10.48
C GLY A 50 -1.32 3.09 9.20
N TYR A 51 -0.58 3.37 8.11
CA TYR A 51 -0.91 2.73 6.84
C TYR A 51 0.29 2.52 5.93
N VAL A 52 0.13 1.54 5.06
CA VAL A 52 1.17 1.03 4.18
C VAL A 52 0.72 1.12 2.74
N PHE A 53 1.56 1.69 1.87
CA PHE A 53 1.31 1.75 0.44
C PHE A 53 2.43 1.09 -0.35
N THR A 54 2.09 0.64 -1.58
CA THR A 54 3.03 0.03 -2.51
C THR A 54 3.05 0.85 -3.80
N ALA A 55 4.11 1.65 -3.98
CA ALA A 55 4.25 2.61 -5.06
C ALA A 55 4.65 1.93 -6.38
N ASN A 56 3.90 2.18 -7.44
CA ASN A 56 4.23 1.77 -8.80
C ASN A 56 4.39 2.98 -9.73
N VAL A 57 4.72 2.76 -11.01
CA VAL A 57 4.95 3.81 -12.00
C VAL A 57 3.76 4.76 -12.12
N ASP A 58 2.53 4.23 -12.17
CA ASP A 58 1.34 5.09 -12.22
C ASP A 58 1.19 5.96 -10.98
N HIS A 59 1.56 5.45 -9.81
CA HIS A 59 1.49 6.20 -8.57
C HIS A 59 2.48 7.37 -8.60
N VAL A 60 3.68 7.18 -9.15
CA VAL A 60 4.67 8.27 -9.31
C VAL A 60 4.12 9.35 -10.25
N VAL A 61 3.56 8.96 -11.39
CA VAL A 61 2.97 9.91 -12.35
C VAL A 61 1.75 10.61 -11.77
N LEU A 62 0.86 9.88 -11.11
CA LEU A 62 -0.36 10.42 -10.51
C LEU A 62 -0.06 11.44 -9.40
N ALA A 63 0.98 11.22 -8.61
CA ALA A 63 1.37 12.12 -7.54
C ALA A 63 1.85 13.50 -8.04
N GLU A 64 2.25 13.64 -9.31
CA GLU A 64 2.59 14.94 -9.89
C GLU A 64 1.36 15.87 -9.96
N ASP A 65 0.20 15.33 -10.33
CA ASP A 65 -1.00 16.10 -10.60
C ASP A 65 -2.06 16.01 -9.49
N ASN A 66 -2.09 14.94 -8.72
CA ASN A 66 -3.11 14.71 -7.70
C ASN A 66 -2.58 15.03 -6.30
N VAL A 67 -2.97 16.20 -5.78
CA VAL A 67 -2.55 16.70 -4.47
C VAL A 67 -2.99 15.76 -3.34
N GLN A 68 -4.24 15.27 -3.35
CA GLN A 68 -4.75 14.39 -2.30
C GLN A 68 -3.98 13.05 -2.26
N PHE A 69 -3.64 12.51 -3.43
CA PHE A 69 -2.87 11.29 -3.56
C PHE A 69 -1.42 11.49 -3.06
N ARG A 70 -0.80 12.61 -3.42
CA ARG A 70 0.53 12.98 -2.93
C ARG A 70 0.56 13.15 -1.41
N GLU A 71 -0.44 13.82 -0.84
CA GLU A 71 -0.58 13.97 0.61
C GLU A 71 -0.81 12.63 1.30
N ALA A 72 -1.58 11.71 0.70
CA ALA A 72 -1.75 10.37 1.23
C ALA A 72 -0.40 9.66 1.36
N TYR A 73 0.43 9.72 0.32
CA TYR A 73 1.78 9.12 0.35
C TYR A 73 2.74 9.81 1.32
N SER A 74 2.68 11.14 1.45
CA SER A 74 3.57 11.88 2.36
C SER A 74 3.36 11.51 3.82
N ARG A 75 2.15 11.06 4.18
CA ARG A 75 1.76 10.64 5.53
C ARG A 75 1.81 9.12 5.71
N ALA A 76 2.17 8.36 4.67
CA ALA A 76 2.27 6.90 4.78
C ALA A 76 3.33 6.50 5.81
N THR A 77 2.94 5.60 6.72
CA THR A 77 3.85 5.09 7.75
C THR A 77 4.95 4.26 7.13
N ILE A 78 4.58 3.42 6.14
CA ILE A 78 5.51 2.64 5.32
C ILE A 78 5.08 2.81 3.86
N SER A 79 6.04 3.08 2.98
CA SER A 79 5.83 3.14 1.54
C SER A 79 6.90 2.31 0.84
N VAL A 80 6.53 1.23 0.17
CA VAL A 80 7.46 0.34 -0.53
C VAL A 80 7.24 0.35 -2.03
N VAL A 81 8.18 -0.18 -2.81
CA VAL A 81 8.11 -0.15 -4.28
C VAL A 81 7.42 -1.39 -4.85
N ASP A 82 6.38 -1.18 -5.67
CA ASP A 82 5.72 -2.22 -6.47
C ASP A 82 5.90 -1.98 -7.98
N GLY A 83 7.13 -1.92 -8.43
CA GLY A 83 7.38 -1.74 -9.87
C GLY A 83 8.86 -1.89 -10.22
N MET A 84 9.18 -2.86 -11.08
CA MET A 84 10.57 -3.04 -11.54
C MET A 84 11.16 -1.81 -12.23
N PRO A 85 10.41 -1.03 -13.05
CA PRO A 85 10.96 0.20 -13.62
C PRO A 85 11.47 1.19 -12.56
N ILE A 86 10.81 1.29 -11.41
CA ILE A 86 11.27 2.15 -10.29
C ILE A 86 12.54 1.58 -9.65
N VAL A 87 12.60 0.25 -9.47
CA VAL A 87 13.81 -0.43 -8.95
C VAL A 87 14.99 -0.23 -9.90
N TRP A 88 14.78 -0.33 -11.21
CA TRP A 88 15.85 -0.08 -12.21
C TRP A 88 16.27 1.40 -12.21
N ALA A 89 15.31 2.33 -12.14
CA ALA A 89 15.60 3.75 -12.06
C ALA A 89 16.41 4.11 -10.80
N SER A 90 16.10 3.50 -9.66
CA SER A 90 16.84 3.74 -8.42
C SER A 90 18.33 3.37 -8.54
N LYS A 91 18.62 2.26 -9.24
CA LYS A 91 20.01 1.84 -9.51
C LYS A 91 20.74 2.83 -10.39
N ALA A 92 20.07 3.39 -11.41
CA ALA A 92 20.67 4.42 -12.28
C ALA A 92 20.90 5.75 -11.55
N MET A 93 20.29 5.97 -10.40
CA MET A 93 20.44 7.15 -9.54
C MET A 93 21.39 6.93 -8.35
N ASP A 94 22.21 5.87 -8.37
CA ASP A 94 23.13 5.48 -7.30
C ASP A 94 22.47 5.28 -5.93
N VAL A 95 21.16 5.00 -5.92
CA VAL A 95 20.41 4.68 -4.71
C VAL A 95 19.64 3.40 -4.95
N THR A 96 19.94 2.37 -4.18
CA THR A 96 19.41 1.02 -4.45
C THR A 96 18.16 0.75 -3.64
N LEU A 97 17.01 0.65 -4.33
CA LEU A 97 15.85 -0.07 -3.78
C LEU A 97 16.16 -1.58 -3.88
N PRO A 98 16.12 -2.32 -2.76
CA PRO A 98 16.61 -3.70 -2.74
C PRO A 98 15.87 -4.61 -3.71
N GLU A 99 14.53 -4.55 -3.70
CA GLU A 99 13.67 -5.39 -4.51
C GLU A 99 12.27 -4.80 -4.69
N ARG A 100 11.49 -5.41 -5.58
CA ARG A 100 10.07 -5.09 -5.78
C ARG A 100 9.21 -5.77 -4.71
N ILE A 101 8.33 -5.01 -4.07
CA ILE A 101 7.41 -5.47 -3.04
C ILE A 101 5.99 -5.15 -3.47
N ALA A 102 5.28 -6.14 -4.04
CA ALA A 102 3.89 -5.95 -4.45
C ALA A 102 2.93 -6.11 -3.27
N GLY A 103 1.92 -5.24 -3.20
CA GLY A 103 0.90 -5.31 -2.14
C GLY A 103 0.18 -6.65 -2.10
N SER A 104 -0.07 -7.27 -3.26
CA SER A 104 -0.64 -8.61 -3.36
C SER A 104 0.24 -9.71 -2.78
N ASP A 105 1.58 -9.52 -2.78
CA ASP A 105 2.52 -10.51 -2.26
C ASP A 105 2.63 -10.45 -0.74
N LEU A 106 2.34 -9.29 -0.14
CA LEU A 106 2.36 -9.10 1.31
C LEU A 106 1.20 -9.80 2.02
N ILE A 107 0.09 -10.10 1.33
CA ILE A 107 -1.14 -10.60 1.98
C ILE A 107 -0.89 -11.92 2.69
N LEU A 108 -0.43 -12.95 1.99
CA LEU A 108 -0.30 -14.30 2.57
C LEU A 108 0.77 -14.38 3.66
N PRO A 109 1.97 -13.77 3.53
CA PRO A 109 2.92 -13.70 4.63
C PRO A 109 2.37 -12.99 5.87
N LEU A 110 1.65 -11.87 5.69
CA LEU A 110 1.03 -11.17 6.81
C LEU A 110 -0.15 -11.93 7.42
N MET A 111 -0.91 -12.68 6.63
CA MET A 111 -1.95 -13.59 7.15
C MET A 111 -1.34 -14.71 8.01
N LYS A 112 -0.22 -15.30 7.56
CA LYS A 112 0.50 -16.32 8.33
C LYS A 112 1.02 -15.73 9.64
N LEU A 113 1.70 -14.58 9.58
CA LEU A 113 2.19 -13.88 10.76
C LEU A 113 1.04 -13.48 11.70
N GLY A 114 -0.09 -13.06 11.14
CA GLY A 114 -1.30 -12.73 11.89
C GLY A 114 -1.90 -13.94 12.62
N ALA A 115 -1.87 -15.12 12.03
CA ALA A 115 -2.28 -16.35 12.71
C ALA A 115 -1.37 -16.68 13.90
N GLU A 116 -0.04 -16.57 13.71
CA GLU A 116 0.97 -16.81 14.77
C GLU A 116 0.83 -15.81 15.93
N ARG A 117 0.53 -14.53 15.62
CA ARG A 117 0.42 -13.42 16.60
C ARG A 117 -1.01 -13.14 17.05
N LYS A 118 -1.98 -13.96 16.62
CA LYS A 118 -3.41 -13.82 16.96
C LYS A 118 -4.00 -12.46 16.59
N TRP A 119 -3.63 -11.93 15.41
CA TRP A 119 -4.20 -10.70 14.91
C TRP A 119 -5.64 -10.91 14.43
N ARG A 120 -6.48 -9.95 14.72
CA ARG A 120 -7.80 -9.81 14.10
C ARG A 120 -7.64 -9.06 12.79
N VAL A 121 -8.09 -9.66 11.69
CA VAL A 121 -7.93 -9.12 10.33
C VAL A 121 -9.28 -8.75 9.74
N PHE A 122 -9.37 -7.59 9.11
CA PHE A 122 -10.55 -7.17 8.35
C PHE A 122 -10.20 -7.03 6.86
N LEU A 123 -11.11 -7.46 5.97
CA LEU A 123 -10.93 -7.41 4.51
C LEU A 123 -11.92 -6.41 3.91
N LEU A 124 -11.44 -5.37 3.24
CA LEU A 124 -12.27 -4.32 2.65
C LEU A 124 -12.06 -4.22 1.14
N GLY A 125 -13.14 -4.23 0.37
CA GLY A 125 -13.12 -4.00 -1.06
C GLY A 125 -13.19 -5.25 -1.91
N ALA A 126 -12.66 -5.18 -3.13
CA ALA A 126 -12.84 -6.12 -4.24
C ALA A 126 -14.31 -6.24 -4.71
N GLY A 127 -14.56 -7.10 -5.68
CA GLY A 127 -15.90 -7.36 -6.20
C GLY A 127 -16.80 -8.11 -5.21
N PRO A 128 -18.12 -8.13 -5.46
CA PRO A 128 -19.06 -8.84 -4.61
C PRO A 128 -18.66 -10.31 -4.38
N GLY A 129 -18.65 -10.73 -3.10
CA GLY A 129 -18.30 -12.10 -2.70
C GLY A 129 -16.82 -12.46 -2.71
N VAL A 130 -15.93 -11.64 -3.30
CA VAL A 130 -14.48 -11.92 -3.37
C VAL A 130 -13.86 -11.90 -2.00
N ALA A 131 -14.09 -10.85 -1.20
CA ALA A 131 -13.55 -10.74 0.15
C ALA A 131 -14.02 -11.89 1.06
N ALA A 132 -15.30 -12.31 0.96
CA ALA A 132 -15.84 -13.46 1.69
C ALA A 132 -15.13 -14.77 1.31
N LYS A 133 -14.87 -14.98 0.02
CA LYS A 133 -14.13 -16.16 -0.47
C LYS A 133 -12.71 -16.17 0.05
N VAL A 134 -12.02 -15.02 0.02
CA VAL A 134 -10.65 -14.88 0.58
C VAL A 134 -10.67 -15.15 2.08
N ALA A 135 -11.62 -14.57 2.83
CA ALA A 135 -11.74 -14.79 4.28
C ALA A 135 -11.83 -16.29 4.63
N LYS A 136 -12.64 -17.05 3.88
CA LYS A 136 -12.74 -18.48 4.05
C LYS A 136 -11.42 -19.18 3.75
N GLN A 137 -10.80 -18.88 2.60
CA GLN A 137 -9.55 -19.53 2.16
C GLN A 137 -8.41 -19.31 3.16
N VAL A 138 -8.19 -18.05 3.63
CA VAL A 138 -7.09 -17.75 4.54
C VAL A 138 -7.33 -18.33 5.94
N LYS A 139 -8.60 -18.40 6.40
CA LYS A 139 -8.97 -19.09 7.63
C LYS A 139 -8.69 -20.58 7.54
N ASP A 140 -9.12 -21.23 6.47
CA ASP A 140 -8.94 -22.67 6.27
C ASP A 140 -7.45 -23.04 6.10
N THR A 141 -6.64 -22.17 5.48
CA THR A 141 -5.23 -22.46 5.19
C THR A 141 -4.28 -22.09 6.32
N TYR A 142 -4.50 -20.96 6.98
CA TYR A 142 -3.57 -20.37 7.96
C TYR A 142 -4.13 -20.31 9.38
N GLY A 143 -5.45 -20.49 9.56
CA GLY A 143 -6.11 -20.32 10.85
C GLY A 143 -6.19 -18.87 11.35
N VAL A 144 -5.95 -17.88 10.48
CA VAL A 144 -6.00 -16.47 10.86
C VAL A 144 -7.43 -16.05 11.19
N GLU A 145 -7.58 -15.20 12.22
CA GLU A 145 -8.87 -14.68 12.64
C GLU A 145 -9.32 -13.52 11.74
N VAL A 146 -10.19 -13.82 10.76
CA VAL A 146 -10.86 -12.80 9.96
C VAL A 146 -12.13 -12.37 10.67
N VAL A 147 -12.12 -11.20 11.31
CA VAL A 147 -13.23 -10.67 12.13
C VAL A 147 -14.33 -10.02 11.30
N GLY A 148 -14.08 -9.75 10.02
CA GLY A 148 -15.09 -9.21 9.13
C GLY A 148 -14.56 -8.92 7.72
N TRP A 149 -15.52 -8.71 6.82
CA TRP A 149 -15.26 -8.26 5.46
C TRP A 149 -16.39 -7.38 4.96
N ASP A 150 -16.08 -6.51 3.98
CA ASP A 150 -17.07 -5.69 3.30
C ASP A 150 -16.57 -5.29 1.90
N SER A 151 -17.52 -4.99 1.00
CA SER A 151 -17.23 -4.52 -0.36
C SER A 151 -18.07 -3.27 -0.68
N PRO A 152 -17.86 -2.17 0.06
CA PRO A 152 -18.65 -0.97 -0.11
C PRO A 152 -18.28 -0.20 -1.37
N MET A 153 -19.21 0.57 -1.90
CA MET A 153 -18.92 1.61 -2.88
C MET A 153 -18.33 2.81 -2.16
N VAL A 154 -17.03 3.02 -2.30
CA VAL A 154 -16.31 4.14 -1.70
C VAL A 154 -16.13 5.26 -2.73
N LYS A 155 -16.38 6.50 -2.30
CA LYS A 155 -16.05 7.72 -3.04
C LYS A 155 -15.01 8.53 -2.25
N THR A 156 -14.04 9.08 -2.93
CA THR A 156 -12.99 9.90 -2.31
C THR A 156 -13.34 11.37 -2.21
N ASP A 157 -14.42 11.78 -2.88
CA ASP A 157 -15.01 13.12 -2.86
C ASP A 157 -16.21 13.25 -1.91
N GLY A 158 -16.65 12.13 -1.31
CA GLY A 158 -17.87 12.06 -0.51
C GLY A 158 -17.75 12.54 0.95
N GLY A 159 -16.56 12.95 1.39
CA GLY A 159 -16.35 13.44 2.76
C GLY A 159 -16.65 12.41 3.85
N ASP A 160 -16.76 12.88 5.09
CA ASP A 160 -16.92 12.06 6.30
C ASP A 160 -18.25 11.29 6.32
N ALA A 161 -19.35 11.92 5.91
CA ALA A 161 -20.69 11.34 6.00
C ALA A 161 -20.83 9.99 5.28
N GLN A 162 -20.07 9.77 4.20
CA GLN A 162 -20.09 8.50 3.46
C GLN A 162 -19.12 7.46 4.04
N ASN A 163 -18.01 7.91 4.59
CA ASN A 163 -16.97 7.03 5.10
C ASN A 163 -17.26 6.57 6.54
N ASP A 164 -17.97 7.37 7.34
CA ASP A 164 -18.23 7.09 8.75
C ASP A 164 -18.95 5.75 9.00
N PRO A 165 -19.97 5.33 8.23
CA PRO A 165 -20.59 4.01 8.42
C PRO A 165 -19.62 2.84 8.17
N ILE A 166 -18.71 2.99 7.17
CA ILE A 166 -17.70 1.98 6.85
C ILE A 166 -16.70 1.90 7.99
N VAL A 167 -16.21 3.05 8.45
CA VAL A 167 -15.28 3.17 9.58
C VAL A 167 -15.92 2.60 10.86
N ALA A 168 -17.18 2.93 11.15
CA ALA A 168 -17.90 2.41 12.32
C ALA A 168 -17.96 0.88 12.31
N LYS A 169 -18.30 0.28 11.17
CA LYS A 169 -18.32 -1.18 10.98
C LYS A 169 -16.95 -1.83 11.22
N ILE A 170 -15.88 -1.21 10.72
CA ILE A 170 -14.52 -1.71 10.94
C ILE A 170 -14.16 -1.60 12.41
N ARG A 171 -14.39 -0.46 13.04
CA ARG A 171 -14.08 -0.23 14.46
C ARG A 171 -14.86 -1.14 15.41
N GLU A 172 -16.10 -1.46 15.10
CA GLU A 172 -16.90 -2.43 15.88
C GLU A 172 -16.20 -3.80 15.97
N LYS A 173 -15.49 -4.20 14.95
CA LYS A 173 -14.74 -5.46 14.89
C LYS A 173 -13.33 -5.35 15.46
N ASP A 174 -12.87 -4.14 15.78
CA ASP A 174 -11.57 -3.83 16.39
C ASP A 174 -10.41 -4.63 15.77
N PRO A 175 -10.17 -4.53 14.43
CA PRO A 175 -9.11 -5.28 13.78
C PRO A 175 -7.75 -4.67 14.07
N HIS A 176 -6.72 -5.52 14.18
CA HIS A 176 -5.33 -5.08 14.21
C HIS A 176 -4.82 -4.71 12.81
N LEU A 177 -5.30 -5.44 11.79
CA LEU A 177 -4.86 -5.29 10.40
C LEU A 177 -6.07 -5.20 9.47
N LEU A 178 -6.05 -4.19 8.58
CA LEU A 178 -7.07 -3.94 7.56
C LEU A 178 -6.42 -4.01 6.17
N PHE A 179 -6.80 -5.01 5.38
CA PHE A 179 -6.44 -5.04 3.96
C PHE A 179 -7.49 -4.32 3.13
N VAL A 180 -7.05 -3.40 2.26
CA VAL A 180 -7.92 -2.56 1.44
C VAL A 180 -7.68 -2.80 -0.05
N ALA A 181 -8.71 -3.26 -0.77
CA ALA A 181 -8.71 -3.61 -2.18
C ALA A 181 -9.73 -2.75 -2.97
N LEU A 182 -9.58 -1.44 -2.93
CA LEU A 182 -10.49 -0.50 -3.63
C LEU A 182 -9.93 -0.03 -4.99
N GLY A 183 -8.67 -0.39 -5.29
CA GLY A 183 -7.92 0.07 -6.46
C GLY A 183 -7.44 1.51 -6.33
N SER A 184 -6.31 1.80 -7.00
CA SER A 184 -5.72 3.15 -7.03
C SER A 184 -6.51 4.05 -7.99
N PRO A 185 -6.65 5.37 -7.66
CA PRO A 185 -6.16 6.08 -6.48
C PRO A 185 -7.09 6.01 -5.25
N LYS A 186 -8.23 5.35 -5.38
CA LYS A 186 -9.26 5.38 -4.33
C LYS A 186 -8.77 4.82 -2.99
N GLN A 187 -8.05 3.70 -3.01
CA GLN A 187 -7.60 3.08 -1.78
C GLN A 187 -6.63 3.96 -0.99
N GLU A 188 -5.69 4.62 -1.66
CA GLU A 188 -4.69 5.46 -1.01
C GLU A 188 -5.34 6.70 -0.39
N VAL A 189 -6.18 7.39 -1.17
CA VAL A 189 -6.89 8.58 -0.70
C VAL A 189 -7.84 8.23 0.43
N TRP A 190 -8.66 7.17 0.28
CA TRP A 190 -9.60 6.73 1.30
C TRP A 190 -8.88 6.35 2.61
N ILE A 191 -7.86 5.51 2.54
CA ILE A 191 -7.09 5.11 3.72
C ILE A 191 -6.53 6.34 4.45
N SER A 192 -5.92 7.28 3.71
CA SER A 192 -5.37 8.50 4.30
C SER A 192 -6.42 9.37 5.00
N GLN A 193 -7.63 9.46 4.42
CA GLN A 193 -8.74 10.21 4.99
C GLN A 193 -9.28 9.61 6.29
N VAL A 194 -9.31 8.27 6.38
CA VAL A 194 -9.94 7.58 7.52
C VAL A 194 -8.95 7.06 8.55
N ALA A 195 -7.64 7.04 8.27
CA ALA A 195 -6.64 6.45 9.14
C ALA A 195 -6.71 6.95 10.59
N GLY A 196 -6.87 8.25 10.80
CA GLY A 196 -7.03 8.83 12.13
C GLY A 196 -8.30 8.39 12.88
N LYS A 197 -9.32 7.89 12.15
CA LYS A 197 -10.58 7.41 12.69
C LYS A 197 -10.57 5.90 12.95
N LEU A 198 -9.61 5.15 12.38
CA LEU A 198 -9.49 3.69 12.54
C LEU A 198 -8.86 3.27 13.87
N GLY A 199 -8.34 4.21 14.66
CA GLY A 199 -7.66 3.90 15.92
C GLY A 199 -6.33 3.17 15.67
N PRO A 200 -6.04 2.09 16.44
CA PRO A 200 -4.75 1.38 16.35
C PRO A 200 -4.64 0.43 15.14
N THR A 201 -5.66 0.38 14.29
CA THR A 201 -5.66 -0.49 13.09
C THR A 201 -4.62 -0.06 12.08
N VAL A 202 -3.81 -0.99 11.59
CA VAL A 202 -2.90 -0.76 10.46
C VAL A 202 -3.61 -1.09 9.15
N ALA A 203 -3.68 -0.12 8.23
CA ALA A 203 -4.32 -0.31 6.91
C ALA A 203 -3.28 -0.53 5.82
N ILE A 204 -3.52 -1.47 4.91
CA ILE A 204 -2.63 -1.77 3.77
C ILE A 204 -3.40 -1.73 2.47
N GLY A 205 -2.95 -0.90 1.53
CA GLY A 205 -3.46 -0.88 0.16
C GLY A 205 -2.88 -2.05 -0.66
N ILE A 206 -3.74 -2.96 -1.13
CA ILE A 206 -3.31 -4.20 -1.79
C ILE A 206 -3.79 -4.33 -3.25
N GLY A 207 -4.50 -3.33 -3.77
CA GLY A 207 -5.03 -3.34 -5.14
C GLY A 207 -5.87 -4.58 -5.45
N ALA A 208 -5.50 -5.31 -6.50
CA ALA A 208 -6.20 -6.53 -6.94
C ALA A 208 -5.80 -7.80 -6.15
N GLY A 209 -5.17 -7.67 -4.98
CA GLY A 209 -4.63 -8.81 -4.24
C GLY A 209 -5.67 -9.87 -3.88
N PHE A 210 -6.89 -9.45 -3.52
CA PHE A 210 -7.97 -10.39 -3.22
C PHE A 210 -8.45 -11.16 -4.45
N ASP A 211 -8.47 -10.52 -5.63
CA ASP A 211 -8.87 -11.18 -6.88
C ASP A 211 -7.89 -12.29 -7.25
N PHE A 212 -6.60 -12.12 -6.99
CA PHE A 212 -5.60 -13.15 -7.21
C PHE A 212 -5.78 -14.34 -6.27
N ILE A 213 -6.00 -14.10 -4.96
CA ILE A 213 -6.22 -15.16 -3.97
C ILE A 213 -7.52 -15.91 -4.27
N ALA A 214 -8.59 -15.18 -4.57
CA ALA A 214 -9.88 -15.78 -4.93
C ALA A 214 -9.88 -16.51 -6.28
N GLY A 215 -8.84 -16.29 -7.12
CA GLY A 215 -8.76 -16.85 -8.48
C GLY A 215 -9.72 -16.20 -9.47
N THR A 216 -10.27 -15.03 -9.18
CA THR A 216 -11.13 -14.25 -10.08
C THR A 216 -10.33 -13.47 -11.12
N ALA A 217 -9.06 -13.19 -10.83
CA ALA A 217 -8.11 -12.63 -11.78
C ALA A 217 -6.88 -13.55 -11.94
N LYS A 218 -6.39 -13.66 -13.17
CA LYS A 218 -5.17 -14.41 -13.46
C LYS A 218 -3.94 -13.55 -13.16
N ARG A 219 -3.03 -14.09 -12.38
CA ARG A 219 -1.73 -13.48 -12.13
C ARG A 219 -0.75 -13.90 -13.23
N ALA A 220 0.21 -13.04 -13.53
CA ALA A 220 1.33 -13.41 -14.38
C ALA A 220 2.11 -14.58 -13.77
N PRO A 221 2.62 -15.53 -14.59
CA PRO A 221 3.52 -16.57 -14.13
C PRO A 221 4.68 -15.98 -13.32
N GLN A 222 5.12 -16.69 -12.28
CA GLN A 222 6.14 -16.16 -11.35
C GLN A 222 7.43 -15.72 -12.05
N TRP A 223 7.85 -16.43 -13.11
CA TRP A 223 9.06 -16.07 -13.86
C TRP A 223 8.91 -14.74 -14.59
N ILE A 224 7.71 -14.41 -15.11
CA ILE A 224 7.41 -13.10 -15.74
C ILE A 224 7.44 -11.99 -14.68
N SER A 225 6.81 -12.23 -13.52
CA SER A 225 6.81 -11.27 -12.41
C SER A 225 8.20 -11.02 -11.85
N LYS A 226 9.03 -12.08 -11.69
CA LYS A 226 10.43 -11.98 -11.24
C LYS A 226 11.32 -11.26 -12.27
N ALA A 227 11.07 -11.45 -13.56
CA ALA A 227 11.77 -10.75 -14.63
C ALA A 227 11.34 -9.27 -14.77
N GLY A 228 10.30 -8.83 -14.05
CA GLY A 228 9.82 -7.44 -14.09
C GLY A 228 8.83 -7.13 -15.21
N PHE A 229 8.36 -8.14 -15.95
CA PHE A 229 7.47 -8.00 -17.09
C PHE A 229 5.99 -8.24 -16.76
N GLU A 230 5.59 -8.21 -15.49
CA GLU A 230 4.19 -8.38 -15.08
C GLU A 230 3.26 -7.34 -15.75
N TRP A 231 3.72 -6.09 -15.87
CA TRP A 231 2.99 -5.03 -16.55
C TRP A 231 2.72 -5.37 -18.04
N LEU A 232 3.70 -5.95 -18.73
CA LEU A 232 3.55 -6.35 -20.14
C LEU A 232 2.56 -7.51 -20.27
N TYR A 233 2.64 -8.50 -19.38
CA TYR A 233 1.69 -9.61 -19.33
C TYR A 233 0.25 -9.09 -19.12
N ARG A 234 0.05 -8.14 -18.23
CA ARG A 234 -1.26 -7.50 -18.00
C ARG A 234 -1.73 -6.71 -19.23
N LEU A 235 -0.83 -5.99 -19.88
CA LEU A 235 -1.14 -5.23 -21.11
C LEU A 235 -1.63 -6.15 -22.21
N VAL A 236 -0.98 -7.30 -22.42
CA VAL A 236 -1.38 -8.30 -23.42
C VAL A 236 -2.73 -8.92 -23.09
N ASN A 237 -3.04 -9.18 -21.83
CA ASN A 237 -4.30 -9.81 -21.41
C ASN A 237 -5.47 -8.81 -21.32
N GLU A 238 -5.20 -7.53 -21.03
CA GLU A 238 -6.22 -6.49 -20.86
C GLU A 238 -5.88 -5.21 -21.66
N PRO A 239 -5.64 -5.30 -22.99
CA PRO A 239 -5.09 -4.19 -23.77
C PRO A 239 -6.02 -2.96 -23.75
N LYS A 240 -7.33 -3.15 -23.90
CA LYS A 240 -8.31 -2.04 -23.95
C LYS A 240 -8.34 -1.20 -22.67
N ARG A 241 -8.06 -1.81 -21.52
CA ARG A 241 -8.05 -1.12 -20.21
C ARG A 241 -6.71 -0.47 -19.91
N LEU A 242 -5.60 -1.11 -20.32
CA LEU A 242 -4.27 -0.79 -19.82
C LEU A 242 -3.38 -0.02 -20.81
N TRP A 243 -3.67 -0.04 -22.14
CA TRP A 243 -2.80 0.60 -23.13
C TRP A 243 -2.63 2.12 -22.90
N ARG A 244 -3.75 2.82 -22.58
CA ARG A 244 -3.67 4.26 -22.26
C ARG A 244 -2.81 4.52 -21.04
N ARG A 245 -2.98 3.69 -20.02
CA ARG A 245 -2.25 3.78 -18.77
C ARG A 245 -0.75 3.62 -19.02
N TYR A 246 -0.34 2.57 -19.74
CA TYR A 246 1.08 2.29 -19.94
C TYR A 246 1.73 3.20 -21.01
N ILE A 247 1.06 3.54 -22.09
CA ILE A 247 1.66 4.38 -23.13
C ILE A 247 1.70 5.86 -22.73
N LEU A 248 0.62 6.41 -22.14
CA LEU A 248 0.56 7.82 -21.77
C LEU A 248 1.24 8.12 -20.44
N ASN A 249 1.15 7.23 -19.45
CA ASN A 249 1.72 7.48 -18.13
C ASN A 249 3.21 7.10 -18.09
N ASP A 250 3.63 6.03 -18.77
CA ASP A 250 5.04 5.62 -18.73
C ASP A 250 5.97 6.62 -19.46
N SER A 251 5.47 7.31 -20.51
CA SER A 251 6.22 8.42 -21.11
C SER A 251 6.45 9.58 -20.14
N ARG A 252 5.46 9.89 -19.30
CA ARG A 252 5.60 10.91 -18.24
C ARG A 252 6.55 10.47 -17.12
N PHE A 253 6.59 9.18 -16.80
CA PHE A 253 7.56 8.64 -15.86
C PHE A 253 9.00 8.87 -16.33
N ALA A 254 9.27 8.64 -17.62
CA ALA A 254 10.59 8.91 -18.18
C ALA A 254 10.99 10.39 -18.01
N THR A 255 10.08 11.34 -18.24
CA THR A 255 10.36 12.77 -18.01
C THR A 255 10.64 13.10 -16.54
N ILE A 256 9.92 12.46 -15.61
CA ILE A 256 10.15 12.60 -14.17
C ILE A 256 11.57 12.12 -13.83
N LEU A 257 11.97 10.93 -14.32
CA LEU A 257 13.31 10.40 -14.08
C LEU A 257 14.42 11.28 -14.64
N VAL A 258 14.25 11.83 -15.84
CA VAL A 258 15.22 12.77 -16.42
C VAL A 258 15.36 14.00 -15.53
N ARG A 259 14.25 14.58 -15.06
CA ARG A 259 14.25 15.72 -14.12
C ARG A 259 15.01 15.37 -12.83
N GLU A 260 14.72 14.23 -12.21
CA GLU A 260 15.40 13.76 -10.99
C GLU A 260 16.90 13.57 -11.19
N PHE A 261 17.29 12.98 -12.33
CA PHE A 261 18.70 12.78 -12.67
C PHE A 261 19.44 14.12 -12.81
N TRP A 262 18.87 15.09 -13.53
CA TRP A 262 19.47 16.42 -13.70
C TRP A 262 19.61 17.17 -12.37
N GLN A 263 18.61 17.10 -11.50
CA GLN A 263 18.66 17.74 -10.18
C GLN A 263 19.76 17.15 -9.28
N ARG A 264 20.00 15.84 -9.37
CA ARG A 264 21.04 15.15 -8.58
C ARG A 264 22.45 15.38 -9.12
N THR A 265 22.60 15.51 -10.43
CA THR A 265 23.92 15.74 -11.08
C THR A 265 24.29 17.21 -11.12
N GLY A 266 23.34 18.11 -11.34
CA GLY A 266 23.56 19.57 -11.37
C GLY A 266 23.85 20.20 -10.00
N GLY A 267 23.42 19.58 -8.89
CA GLY A 267 23.72 20.05 -7.53
C GLY A 267 25.11 19.65 -6.97
N LYS A 268 25.92 18.93 -7.76
CA LYS A 268 27.31 18.58 -7.38
C LYS A 268 28.37 19.51 -7.97
N SER A 269 27.96 20.66 -8.54
CA SER A 269 28.88 21.60 -9.25
C SER A 269 29.02 22.94 -8.52
N GLU A 270 28.88 22.99 -7.18
CA GLU A 270 29.28 24.15 -6.36
C GLU A 270 30.10 23.72 -5.14
#